data_4a30fd84cd93ee1f0bb1b0bcef8eb4ab
#
_entry.id   4a30fd84cd93ee1f0bb1b0bcef8eb4ab
#
_cell.length_a   1.000
_cell.length_b   1.000
_cell.length_c   1.000
_cell.angle_alpha   90.00
_cell.angle_beta   90.00
_cell.angle_gamma   90.00
#
_symmetry.space_group_name_H-M   'P 1'
#
loop_
_entity.id
_entity.type
_entity.pdbx_description
1 polymer ?
#
loop_
_entity_poly.entity_id
_entity_poly.type
_entity_poly.pdbx_seq_one_letter_code
_entity_poly.pdbx_strand_id
1 'polypeptide(L)'
;MPIIVRLDDVLYRRRITLTELSEKIGITLANLSVLKTGKARAIRFSTLDSICQALECQPGEILEFVSAVNVDDEEVPEHVA
;
A
#
# COMPACT_ATOMS: atom_id res chain seq x y z
N MET A 1 3.23 -12.46 1.77
CA MET A 1 3.79 -11.48 2.69
C MET A 1 2.78 -11.11 3.73
N PRO A 2 3.21 -10.98 4.99
CA PRO A 2 2.28 -10.60 6.05
C PRO A 2 1.82 -9.13 5.97
N ILE A 3 2.53 -8.30 5.23
CA ILE A 3 2.09 -6.91 5.07
C ILE A 3 1.21 -6.85 3.83
N ILE A 4 -0.02 -6.39 4.03
CA ILE A 4 -0.99 -6.26 2.94
C ILE A 4 -1.16 -4.79 2.61
N VAL A 5 -1.22 -4.47 1.34
CA VAL A 5 -1.47 -3.11 0.90
C VAL A 5 -2.97 -2.96 0.62
N ARG A 6 -3.60 -2.03 1.35
CA ARG A 6 -5.04 -1.80 1.24
C ARG A 6 -5.36 -0.51 0.50
N LEU A 7 -4.51 -0.13 -0.42
CA LEU A 7 -4.70 1.13 -1.15
C LEU A 7 -6.04 1.14 -1.90
N ASP A 8 -6.41 0.02 -2.50
CA ASP A 8 -7.68 -0.05 -3.21
C ASP A 8 -8.87 0.26 -2.32
N ASP A 9 -8.85 -0.22 -1.09
CA ASP A 9 -9.95 0.01 -0.16
C ASP A 9 -10.10 1.50 0.15
N VAL A 10 -8.98 2.19 0.33
CA VAL A 10 -9.01 3.62 0.64
C VAL A 10 -9.47 4.40 -0.59
N LEU A 11 -8.97 4.04 -1.75
CA LEU A 11 -9.39 4.69 -2.99
C LEU A 11 -10.89 4.54 -3.19
N TYR A 12 -11.41 3.34 -2.94
CA TYR A 12 -12.81 3.08 -3.10
C TYR A 12 -13.64 3.91 -2.12
N ARG A 13 -13.21 3.96 -0.87
CA ARG A 13 -13.94 4.75 0.14
C ARG A 13 -13.92 6.23 -0.17
N ARG A 14 -12.83 6.73 -0.74
CA ARG A 14 -12.71 8.16 -1.06
C ARG A 14 -13.24 8.49 -2.45
N ARG A 15 -13.65 7.47 -3.20
CA ARG A 15 -14.16 7.63 -4.56
C ARG A 15 -13.15 8.33 -5.46
N ILE A 16 -11.90 7.91 -5.34
CA ILE A 16 -10.82 8.45 -6.15
C ILE A 16 -10.21 7.29 -6.93
N THR A 17 -9.95 7.49 -8.21
CA THR A 17 -9.32 6.45 -9.01
C THR A 17 -7.81 6.50 -8.84
N LEU A 18 -7.15 5.43 -9.22
CA LEU A 18 -5.69 5.38 -9.14
C LEU A 18 -5.08 6.45 -10.04
N THR A 19 -5.69 6.69 -11.19
CA THR A 19 -5.24 7.72 -12.13
C THR A 19 -5.33 9.10 -11.47
N GLU A 20 -6.43 9.37 -10.79
CA GLU A 20 -6.58 10.66 -10.10
C GLU A 20 -5.54 10.82 -9.00
N LEU A 21 -5.26 9.76 -8.27
CA LEU A 21 -4.25 9.82 -7.23
C LEU A 21 -2.88 10.08 -7.86
N SER A 22 -2.57 9.41 -8.95
CA SER A 22 -1.32 9.60 -9.67
C SER A 22 -1.13 11.07 -10.03
N GLU A 23 -2.17 11.69 -10.53
CA GLU A 23 -2.11 13.10 -10.91
C GLU A 23 -1.96 14.02 -9.72
N LYS A 24 -2.62 13.69 -8.62
CA LYS A 24 -2.56 14.52 -7.44
C LYS A 24 -1.19 14.53 -6.79
N ILE A 25 -0.52 13.40 -6.74
CA ILE A 25 0.73 13.32 -6.02
C ILE A 25 1.98 13.26 -6.90
N GLY A 26 1.79 13.27 -8.20
CA GLY A 26 2.93 13.29 -9.11
C GLY A 26 3.74 12.01 -9.18
N ILE A 27 3.13 10.87 -8.85
CA ILE A 27 3.79 9.58 -8.96
C ILE A 27 3.13 8.85 -10.12
N THR A 28 3.93 8.18 -10.92
CA THR A 28 3.40 7.55 -12.14
C THR A 28 2.37 6.48 -11.81
N LEU A 29 1.43 6.31 -12.70
CA LEU A 29 0.41 5.30 -12.55
C LEU A 29 1.04 3.91 -12.44
N ALA A 30 2.10 3.67 -13.19
CA ALA A 30 2.80 2.39 -13.14
C ALA A 30 3.35 2.12 -11.74
N ASN A 31 3.96 3.11 -11.10
CA ASN A 31 4.52 2.92 -9.76
C ASN A 31 3.41 2.71 -8.73
N LEU A 32 2.31 3.43 -8.86
CA LEU A 32 1.19 3.23 -7.95
C LEU A 32 0.54 1.87 -8.16
N SER A 33 0.53 1.40 -9.39
CA SER A 33 -0.04 0.10 -9.70
C SER A 33 0.79 -1.03 -9.06
N VAL A 34 2.10 -0.88 -9.07
CA VAL A 34 2.98 -1.86 -8.43
C VAL A 34 2.70 -1.89 -6.92
N LEU A 35 2.51 -0.73 -6.32
CA LEU A 35 2.21 -0.65 -4.90
C LEU A 35 0.83 -1.26 -4.61
N LYS A 36 -0.16 -0.89 -5.40
CA LYS A 36 -1.52 -1.34 -5.22
C LYS A 36 -1.65 -2.85 -5.28
N THR A 37 -0.90 -3.49 -6.15
CA THR A 37 -1.00 -4.92 -6.32
C THR A 37 -0.17 -5.69 -5.30
N GLY A 38 0.52 -4.99 -4.40
CA GLY A 38 1.31 -5.64 -3.38
C GLY A 38 2.65 -6.15 -3.87
N LYS A 39 3.07 -5.74 -5.05
CA LYS A 39 4.34 -6.21 -5.60
C LYS A 39 5.52 -5.33 -5.20
N ALA A 40 5.25 -4.20 -4.56
CA ALA A 40 6.33 -3.32 -4.12
C ALA A 40 7.05 -3.96 -2.94
N ARG A 41 8.37 -3.84 -2.93
CA ARG A 41 9.15 -4.36 -1.83
C ARG A 41 9.44 -3.30 -0.79
N ALA A 42 9.22 -2.05 -1.13
CA ALA A 42 9.46 -0.94 -0.24
C ALA A 42 8.61 0.24 -0.68
N ILE A 43 8.38 1.14 0.24
CA ILE A 43 7.71 2.38 -0.07
C ILE A 43 8.45 3.47 0.69
N ARG A 44 8.71 4.59 0.04
CA ARG A 44 9.38 5.69 0.70
C ARG A 44 8.39 6.40 1.60
N PHE A 45 8.85 6.89 2.72
CA PHE A 45 7.99 7.65 3.60
C PHE A 45 7.41 8.88 2.89
N SER A 46 8.18 9.50 1.99
CA SER A 46 7.68 10.65 1.24
C SER A 46 6.49 10.26 0.37
N THR A 47 6.54 9.09 -0.24
CA THR A 47 5.44 8.59 -1.06
C THR A 47 4.22 8.29 -0.18
N LEU A 48 4.46 7.61 0.94
CA LEU A 48 3.38 7.28 1.86
C LEU A 48 2.72 8.54 2.39
N ASP A 49 3.54 9.55 2.73
CA ASP A 49 3.05 10.82 3.20
C ASP A 49 2.15 11.49 2.16
N SER A 50 2.59 11.50 0.90
CA SER A 50 1.82 12.11 -0.18
C SER A 50 0.47 11.40 -0.38
N ILE A 51 0.49 10.08 -0.30
CA ILE A 51 -0.75 9.30 -0.44
C ILE A 51 -1.70 9.61 0.72
N CYS A 52 -1.18 9.64 1.93
CA CYS A 52 -2.00 9.91 3.10
C CYS A 52 -2.60 11.31 3.03
N GLN A 53 -1.81 12.28 2.56
CA GLN A 53 -2.31 13.62 2.42
C GLN A 53 -3.41 13.71 1.38
N ALA A 54 -3.19 13.10 0.23
CA ALA A 54 -4.15 13.16 -0.87
C ALA A 54 -5.46 12.44 -0.53
N LEU A 55 -5.37 11.34 0.19
CA LEU A 55 -6.55 10.54 0.51
C LEU A 55 -7.10 10.83 1.91
N GLU A 56 -6.44 11.72 2.63
CA GLU A 56 -6.84 12.08 4.00
C GLU A 56 -7.02 10.84 4.84
N CYS A 57 -5.98 10.03 4.89
CA CYS A 57 -6.01 8.79 5.65
C CYS A 57 -4.71 8.60 6.40
N GLN A 58 -4.67 7.58 7.22
CA GLN A 58 -3.50 7.25 8.02
C GLN A 58 -2.76 6.08 7.37
N PRO A 59 -1.45 5.96 7.58
CA PRO A 59 -0.69 4.84 7.00
C PRO A 59 -1.28 3.48 7.36
N GLY A 60 -1.84 3.34 8.55
CA GLY A 60 -2.46 2.09 8.96
C GLY A 60 -3.70 1.70 8.17
N GLU A 61 -4.24 2.64 7.40
CA GLU A 61 -5.38 2.32 6.55
C GLU A 61 -4.87 1.79 5.20
N ILE A 62 -3.61 2.06 4.86
CA ILE A 62 -3.04 1.64 3.59
C ILE A 62 -2.22 0.36 3.75
N LEU A 63 -1.51 0.22 4.86
CA LEU A 63 -0.64 -0.92 5.12
C LEU A 63 -1.14 -1.64 6.36
N GLU A 64 -1.25 -2.94 6.27
CA GLU A 64 -1.75 -3.73 7.37
C GLU A 64 -0.90 -4.98 7.57
N PHE A 65 -0.57 -5.29 8.82
CA PHE A 65 0.13 -6.52 9.10
C PHE A 65 -0.96 -7.56 9.40
N VAL A 66 -0.92 -8.64 8.66
CA VAL A 66 -1.87 -9.71 8.88
C VAL A 66 -1.07 -10.90 9.39
N SER A 67 -1.43 -11.38 10.55
CA SER A 67 -0.73 -12.50 11.12
C SER A 67 -0.90 -13.69 10.23
N ALA A 68 0.19 -14.35 10.02
CA ALA A 68 0.14 -15.43 9.11
C ALA A 68 -0.35 -16.67 9.73
N VAL A 69 -1.31 -16.51 10.48
CA VAL A 69 -1.87 -17.58 11.05
C VAL A 69 -2.04 -18.68 10.17
N ASN A 70 -2.26 -18.37 9.18
CA ASN A 70 -2.50 -19.33 8.30
C ASN A 70 -1.24 -19.79 7.76
N VAL A 71 -0.82 -19.87 7.93
CA VAL A 71 -0.08 -20.15 7.27
C VAL A 71 0.88 -20.69 7.17
N ASP A 72 0.78 -20.93 7.21
CA ASP A 72 1.45 -21.34 6.89
C ASP A 72 2.57 -21.09 6.59
N ASP A 73 2.56 -20.77 6.67
CA ASP A 73 3.36 -20.46 6.35
C ASP A 73 4.39 -20.29 6.55
N GLU A 74 4.58 -20.36 6.87
CA GLU A 74 5.43 -20.18 6.95
C GLU A 74 6.44 -20.00 6.82
N GLU A 75 6.67 -19.98 6.68
CA GLU A 75 7.55 -19.75 6.41
C GLU A 75 8.36 -19.00 6.49
N VAL A 76 8.54 -18.56 6.77
CA VAL A 76 9.18 -17.79 6.76
C VAL A 76 9.96 -17.18 6.93
N PRO A 77 10.45 -16.84 7.09
CA PRO A 77 11.21 -16.14 7.20
C PRO A 77 11.93 -15.53 7.39
N GLU A 78 12.30 -15.34 7.47
CA GLU A 78 12.98 -14.80 7.57
C GLU A 78 13.35 -13.92 7.68
N HIS A 79 13.50 -13.46 7.82
CA HIS A 79 13.85 -12.56 7.83
C HIS A 79 14.19 -11.67 7.93
N VAL A 80 14.34 -11.44 8.16
CA VAL A 80 14.61 -10.60 8.18
C VAL A 80 14.98 -9.73 8.29
N ALA A 81 15.06 -9.28 8.39
CA ALA A 81 15.40 -8.17 8.48
C ALA A 81 15.64 -7.21 8.64
#